data_2c8b3ee8915deccbe26644826f77eff0
#
_entry.id   2c8b3ee8915deccbe26644826f77eff0
#
_cell.length_a   1.000
_cell.length_b   1.000
_cell.length_c   1.000
_cell.angle_alpha   90.00
_cell.angle_beta   90.00
_cell.angle_gamma   90.00
#
_symmetry.space_group_name_H-M   'P 1'
#
loop_
_entity.id
_entity.type
_entity.pdbx_description
1 polymer ?
#
loop_
_entity_poly.entity_id
_entity_poly.type
_entity_poly.pdbx_seq_one_letter_code
_entity_poly.pdbx_strand_id
1 'polypeptide(L)'
;MQRMTNRHPSGNRRLLVVDPRMEGHHPGWLRFITEDLLSADYNPVLAVDLRPQSRTIVEDHLGDLIDQVTLIPILDNQGHPRNGSLAASILLGLEESGAPRAFLCEFDELASAAFRRAAVGLYPPLLLQGRMGGIYHRPRFTDAPWWSPNRMLKAAGFRRFMQADWIRPLLLLDEYLTQDFKEQFPDKPIFFLPDPCPDDFDGDSDQARAALGVPPDHRVFLFFGVGARRKGLHLAVEAMLQLKVKNTFLLIAGRQNPPPRVKRGIEQLVGEKRALLLDRYVSSSEEKSCFQAADVVLLPYLNHFGASGILSRAMATGKPVIASDEQLVGKLVKDNDLGWYFPSGNVRALAGCLAKATDMDEDMRQHFKTKTAAYASRYSRKNYRKALLQSLSAE
;
A
#
# COMPACT_ATOMS: atom_id res chain seq x y z
N MET A 1 -36.23 -11.77 39.65
CA MET A 1 -36.66 -11.85 38.23
C MET A 1 -35.50 -11.37 37.33
N GLN A 2 -34.61 -12.27 37.01
CA GLN A 2 -33.47 -11.99 36.13
C GLN A 2 -33.96 -12.09 34.67
N ARG A 3 -33.81 -11.01 33.91
CA ARG A 3 -34.02 -11.04 32.47
C ARG A 3 -32.79 -11.72 31.83
N MET A 4 -32.95 -12.98 31.47
CA MET A 4 -32.02 -13.64 30.54
C MET A 4 -32.16 -12.97 29.18
N THR A 5 -31.15 -12.23 28.78
CA THR A 5 -30.98 -11.80 27.40
C THR A 5 -30.57 -13.01 26.57
N ASN A 6 -31.48 -13.51 25.76
CA ASN A 6 -31.23 -14.48 24.71
C ASN A 6 -30.21 -13.89 23.74
N ARG A 7 -28.93 -14.23 23.91
CA ARG A 7 -27.96 -14.14 22.81
C ARG A 7 -28.30 -15.28 21.83
N HIS A 8 -28.84 -14.95 20.69
CA HIS A 8 -28.84 -15.87 19.55
C HIS A 8 -27.43 -16.40 19.35
N PRO A 9 -27.22 -17.69 19.09
CA PRO A 9 -25.91 -18.21 18.76
C PRO A 9 -25.50 -17.57 17.41
N SER A 10 -24.61 -16.59 17.44
CA SER A 10 -23.93 -16.06 16.27
C SER A 10 -23.22 -17.25 15.63
N GLY A 11 -23.63 -17.62 14.42
CA GLY A 11 -22.99 -18.67 13.64
C GLY A 11 -21.48 -18.42 13.63
N ASN A 12 -20.70 -19.48 13.72
CA ASN A 12 -19.25 -19.46 13.80
C ASN A 12 -18.67 -18.74 12.57
N ARG A 13 -18.45 -17.39 12.68
CA ARG A 13 -17.87 -16.54 11.63
C ARG A 13 -16.36 -16.72 11.55
N ARG A 14 -15.91 -17.99 11.57
CA ARG A 14 -14.49 -18.31 11.45
C ARG A 14 -13.98 -18.00 10.03
N LEU A 15 -12.85 -17.30 9.96
CA LEU A 15 -12.22 -16.91 8.70
C LEU A 15 -10.71 -17.22 8.77
N LEU A 16 -10.19 -17.92 7.77
CA LEU A 16 -8.74 -18.12 7.61
C LEU A 16 -8.15 -16.88 6.92
N VAL A 17 -7.37 -16.09 7.63
CA VAL A 17 -6.65 -14.94 7.07
C VAL A 17 -5.23 -15.39 6.71
N VAL A 18 -4.86 -15.24 5.44
CA VAL A 18 -3.60 -15.77 4.90
C VAL A 18 -2.67 -14.63 4.53
N ASP A 19 -1.50 -14.58 5.18
CA ASP A 19 -0.40 -13.70 4.79
C ASP A 19 0.95 -14.44 5.01
N PRO A 20 1.60 -14.93 3.94
CA PRO A 20 2.87 -15.64 4.05
C PRO A 20 4.08 -14.72 4.25
N ARG A 21 3.91 -13.40 4.18
CA ARG A 21 4.98 -12.41 4.30
C ARG A 21 4.86 -11.56 5.55
N MET A 22 6.00 -11.35 6.23
CA MET A 22 6.07 -10.54 7.45
C MET A 22 7.09 -9.40 7.29
N GLU A 23 7.09 -8.74 6.13
CA GLU A 23 7.98 -7.62 5.83
C GLU A 23 7.21 -6.45 5.17
N GLY A 24 7.77 -5.25 5.23
CA GLY A 24 7.17 -4.07 4.61
C GLY A 24 5.83 -3.68 5.24
N HIS A 25 4.77 -3.61 4.43
CA HIS A 25 3.44 -3.21 4.88
C HIS A 25 2.58 -4.36 5.44
N HIS A 26 2.98 -5.61 5.21
CA HIS A 26 2.21 -6.81 5.56
C HIS A 26 1.78 -6.88 7.03
N PRO A 27 2.68 -6.70 8.02
CA PRO A 27 2.28 -6.80 9.43
C PRO A 27 1.25 -5.75 9.84
N GLY A 28 1.39 -4.52 9.33
CA GLY A 28 0.43 -3.44 9.60
C GLY A 28 -0.95 -3.72 8.99
N TRP A 29 -0.99 -4.25 7.77
CA TRP A 29 -2.25 -4.64 7.12
C TRP A 29 -2.90 -5.84 7.81
N LEU A 30 -2.10 -6.83 8.23
CA LEU A 30 -2.58 -7.98 9.00
C LEU A 30 -3.24 -7.51 10.30
N ARG A 31 -2.63 -6.56 11.02
CA ARG A 31 -3.23 -5.95 12.21
C ARG A 31 -4.57 -5.28 11.88
N PHE A 32 -4.63 -4.42 10.86
CA PHE A 32 -5.87 -3.74 10.46
C PHE A 32 -7.00 -4.71 10.13
N ILE A 33 -6.71 -5.75 9.35
CA ILE A 33 -7.69 -6.78 9.00
C ILE A 33 -8.15 -7.53 10.25
N THR A 34 -7.24 -7.88 11.13
CA THR A 34 -7.54 -8.60 12.38
C THR A 34 -8.43 -7.76 13.30
N GLU A 35 -8.11 -6.50 13.54
CA GLU A 35 -8.92 -5.55 14.32
C GLU A 35 -10.34 -5.43 13.76
N ASP A 36 -10.47 -5.27 12.45
CA ASP A 36 -11.75 -5.11 11.79
C ASP A 36 -12.62 -6.36 11.89
N LEU A 37 -12.00 -7.54 11.71
CA LEU A 37 -12.69 -8.83 11.83
C LEU A 37 -13.19 -9.07 13.27
N LEU A 38 -12.32 -8.90 14.26
CA LEU A 38 -12.68 -9.06 15.68
C LEU A 38 -13.81 -8.11 16.08
N SER A 39 -13.75 -6.85 15.62
CA SER A 39 -14.79 -5.86 15.92
C SER A 39 -16.14 -6.12 15.23
N ALA A 40 -16.18 -7.03 14.26
CA ALA A 40 -17.37 -7.47 13.54
C ALA A 40 -17.80 -8.90 13.91
N ASP A 41 -17.37 -9.38 15.09
CA ASP A 41 -17.67 -10.70 15.65
C ASP A 41 -17.21 -11.88 14.77
N TYR A 42 -16.15 -11.69 13.98
CA TYR A 42 -15.45 -12.80 13.35
C TYR A 42 -14.48 -13.46 14.33
N ASN A 43 -14.18 -14.73 14.07
CA ASN A 43 -13.13 -15.49 14.76
C ASN A 43 -12.00 -15.77 13.76
N PRO A 44 -11.03 -14.83 13.60
CA PRO A 44 -9.96 -14.98 12.63
C PRO A 44 -8.93 -16.02 13.09
N VAL A 45 -8.55 -16.90 12.15
CA VAL A 45 -7.38 -17.77 12.27
C VAL A 45 -6.33 -17.26 11.29
N LEU A 46 -5.16 -16.86 11.79
CA LEU A 46 -4.13 -16.23 10.99
C LEU A 46 -3.12 -17.29 10.52
N ALA A 47 -3.11 -17.57 9.23
CA ALA A 47 -2.16 -18.45 8.56
C ALA A 47 -0.97 -17.61 8.05
N VAL A 48 0.10 -17.58 8.83
CA VAL A 48 1.24 -16.68 8.65
C VAL A 48 2.57 -17.42 8.69
N ASP A 49 3.66 -16.74 8.37
CA ASP A 49 5.01 -17.26 8.59
C ASP A 49 5.32 -17.24 10.10
N LEU A 50 5.46 -18.41 10.70
CA LEU A 50 5.76 -18.59 12.12
C LEU A 50 7.22 -19.00 12.39
N ARG A 51 8.13 -18.83 11.42
CA ARG A 51 9.56 -18.97 11.70
C ARG A 51 10.03 -17.92 12.72
N PRO A 52 11.05 -18.17 13.53
CA PRO A 52 11.36 -17.36 14.71
C PRO A 52 11.37 -15.83 14.47
N GLN A 53 12.04 -15.39 13.41
CA GLN A 53 12.12 -13.95 13.09
C GLN A 53 10.75 -13.35 12.67
N SER A 54 10.00 -14.07 11.84
CA SER A 54 8.69 -13.62 11.37
C SER A 54 7.67 -13.65 12.49
N ARG A 55 7.75 -14.65 13.38
CA ARG A 55 6.86 -14.78 14.53
C ARG A 55 6.97 -13.59 15.47
N THR A 56 8.17 -13.15 15.81
CA THR A 56 8.37 -11.95 16.63
C THR A 56 7.72 -10.72 15.99
N ILE A 57 7.85 -10.54 14.66
CA ILE A 57 7.22 -9.43 13.94
C ILE A 57 5.70 -9.50 14.03
N VAL A 58 5.11 -10.71 13.89
CA VAL A 58 3.66 -10.92 14.03
C VAL A 58 3.19 -10.55 15.45
N GLU A 59 3.88 -11.06 16.47
CA GLU A 59 3.54 -10.83 17.88
C GLU A 59 3.66 -9.34 18.24
N ASP A 60 4.72 -8.67 17.81
CA ASP A 60 4.95 -7.24 18.05
C ASP A 60 3.85 -6.38 17.39
N HIS A 61 3.46 -6.71 16.15
CA HIS A 61 2.45 -5.91 15.43
C HIS A 61 1.02 -6.19 15.90
N LEU A 62 0.69 -7.44 16.24
CA LEU A 62 -0.62 -7.76 16.78
C LEU A 62 -0.79 -7.23 18.21
N GLY A 63 0.28 -7.22 19.02
CA GLY A 63 0.26 -6.72 20.38
C GLY A 63 -0.90 -7.32 21.20
N ASP A 64 -1.81 -6.48 21.64
CA ASP A 64 -2.99 -6.84 22.44
C ASP A 64 -4.03 -7.75 21.73
N LEU A 65 -3.91 -7.91 20.43
CA LEU A 65 -4.80 -8.79 19.65
C LEU A 65 -4.35 -10.25 19.65
N ILE A 66 -3.10 -10.53 20.02
CA ILE A 66 -2.49 -11.87 19.89
C ILE A 66 -3.27 -12.95 20.64
N ASP A 67 -3.80 -12.62 21.81
CA ASP A 67 -4.57 -13.54 22.67
C ASP A 67 -6.00 -13.77 22.16
N GLN A 68 -6.46 -12.99 21.18
CA GLN A 68 -7.80 -13.07 20.61
C GLN A 68 -7.85 -13.86 19.30
N VAL A 69 -6.71 -14.32 18.80
CA VAL A 69 -6.60 -15.01 17.52
C VAL A 69 -5.88 -16.35 17.65
N THR A 70 -6.08 -17.22 16.70
CA THR A 70 -5.30 -18.46 16.56
C THR A 70 -4.29 -18.29 15.45
N LEU A 71 -3.02 -18.59 15.73
CA LEU A 71 -1.94 -18.59 14.71
C LEU A 71 -1.72 -20.01 14.21
N ILE A 72 -1.62 -20.18 12.88
CA ILE A 72 -1.19 -21.43 12.26
C ILE A 72 -0.10 -21.16 11.22
N PRO A 73 0.87 -22.08 11.02
CA PRO A 73 1.91 -21.85 10.03
C PRO A 73 1.39 -22.08 8.62
N ILE A 74 1.65 -21.13 7.70
CA ILE A 74 1.40 -21.30 6.26
C ILE A 74 2.63 -21.80 5.50
N LEU A 75 3.82 -21.57 6.05
CA LEU A 75 5.10 -22.02 5.52
C LEU A 75 5.71 -23.10 6.44
N ASP A 76 6.60 -23.91 5.87
CA ASP A 76 7.43 -24.85 6.61
C ASP A 76 8.63 -24.14 7.27
N ASN A 77 9.47 -24.89 7.99
CA ASN A 77 10.65 -24.36 8.66
C ASN A 77 11.73 -23.83 7.69
N GLN A 78 11.65 -24.17 6.40
CA GLN A 78 12.56 -23.70 5.36
C GLN A 78 12.02 -22.46 4.64
N GLY A 79 10.76 -22.08 4.92
CA GLY A 79 10.09 -20.95 4.29
C GLY A 79 9.39 -21.27 2.97
N HIS A 80 9.18 -22.54 2.68
CA HIS A 80 8.39 -22.98 1.55
C HIS A 80 6.92 -23.18 1.97
N PRO A 81 5.97 -23.04 1.03
CA PRO A 81 4.58 -23.38 1.30
C PRO A 81 4.43 -24.81 1.82
N ARG A 82 3.73 -25.00 2.93
CA ARG A 82 3.39 -26.33 3.45
C ARG A 82 2.64 -27.11 2.35
N ASN A 83 2.86 -28.39 2.22
CA ASN A 83 2.19 -29.21 1.22
C ASN A 83 2.48 -28.80 -0.26
N GLY A 84 3.67 -28.25 -0.54
CA GLY A 84 4.23 -28.08 -1.88
C GLY A 84 3.73 -26.87 -2.68
N SER A 85 2.63 -26.23 -2.31
CA SER A 85 2.16 -25.00 -2.95
C SER A 85 1.31 -24.13 -2.00
N LEU A 86 1.25 -22.82 -2.27
CA LEU A 86 0.42 -21.92 -1.46
C LEU A 86 -1.05 -22.33 -1.47
N ALA A 87 -1.61 -22.73 -2.63
CA ALA A 87 -2.99 -23.22 -2.72
C ALA A 87 -3.22 -24.46 -1.85
N ALA A 88 -2.30 -25.42 -1.86
CA ALA A 88 -2.40 -26.60 -1.02
C ALA A 88 -2.23 -26.27 0.48
N SER A 89 -1.38 -25.29 0.81
CA SER A 89 -1.23 -24.81 2.18
C SER A 89 -2.49 -24.10 2.68
N ILE A 90 -3.17 -23.34 1.83
CA ILE A 90 -4.47 -22.71 2.15
C ILE A 90 -5.53 -23.78 2.43
N LEU A 91 -5.59 -24.82 1.60
CA LEU A 91 -6.53 -25.94 1.81
C LEU A 91 -6.28 -26.61 3.17
N LEU A 92 -5.02 -26.95 3.46
CA LEU A 92 -4.62 -27.52 4.74
C LEU A 92 -5.02 -26.58 5.92
N GLY A 93 -4.77 -25.27 5.78
CA GLY A 93 -5.14 -24.28 6.79
C GLY A 93 -6.67 -24.21 7.01
N LEU A 94 -7.48 -24.36 5.96
CA LEU A 94 -8.94 -24.44 6.09
C LEU A 94 -9.38 -25.70 6.85
N GLU A 95 -8.71 -26.84 6.61
CA GLU A 95 -8.95 -28.11 7.32
C GLU A 95 -8.55 -28.00 8.79
N GLU A 96 -7.33 -27.53 9.09
CA GLU A 96 -6.81 -27.34 10.45
C GLU A 96 -7.63 -26.34 11.27
N SER A 97 -8.06 -25.25 10.64
CA SER A 97 -8.82 -24.19 11.33
C SER A 97 -10.31 -24.49 11.43
N GLY A 98 -10.86 -25.34 10.57
CA GLY A 98 -12.32 -25.51 10.41
C GLY A 98 -13.01 -24.26 9.85
N ALA A 99 -12.27 -23.30 9.26
CA ALA A 99 -12.83 -22.13 8.62
C ALA A 99 -13.51 -22.47 7.28
N PRO A 100 -14.69 -21.93 6.99
CA PRO A 100 -15.37 -22.20 5.71
C PRO A 100 -14.69 -21.53 4.52
N ARG A 101 -13.99 -20.41 4.74
CA ARG A 101 -13.38 -19.58 3.70
C ARG A 101 -12.01 -19.07 4.13
N ALA A 102 -11.16 -18.72 3.13
CA ALA A 102 -9.88 -18.07 3.30
C ALA A 102 -9.92 -16.66 2.69
N PHE A 103 -9.29 -15.71 3.37
CA PHE A 103 -9.06 -14.35 2.90
C PHE A 103 -7.55 -14.10 2.79
N LEU A 104 -7.08 -13.80 1.58
CA LEU A 104 -5.67 -13.55 1.30
C LEU A 104 -5.39 -12.05 1.43
N CYS A 105 -4.50 -11.67 2.37
CA CYS A 105 -4.06 -10.29 2.52
C CYS A 105 -3.34 -9.78 1.26
N GLU A 106 -2.63 -10.66 0.55
CA GLU A 106 -2.03 -10.38 -0.77
C GLU A 106 -2.31 -11.55 -1.73
N PHE A 107 -3.32 -11.39 -2.59
CA PHE A 107 -3.65 -12.39 -3.61
C PHE A 107 -2.58 -12.49 -4.71
N ASP A 108 -1.73 -11.47 -4.86
CA ASP A 108 -0.63 -11.40 -5.84
C ASP A 108 0.29 -12.62 -5.82
N GLU A 109 0.52 -13.19 -4.63
CA GLU A 109 1.35 -14.38 -4.43
C GLU A 109 0.83 -15.60 -5.18
N LEU A 110 -0.48 -15.76 -5.23
CA LEU A 110 -1.14 -16.85 -5.93
C LEU A 110 -1.43 -16.50 -7.41
N ALA A 111 -1.79 -15.24 -7.68
CA ALA A 111 -2.38 -14.77 -8.93
C ALA A 111 -1.59 -15.14 -10.19
N SER A 112 -0.30 -14.82 -10.22
CA SER A 112 0.52 -14.97 -11.43
C SER A 112 0.65 -16.42 -11.91
N ALA A 113 0.81 -17.36 -11.00
CA ALA A 113 0.89 -18.78 -11.32
C ALA A 113 -0.48 -19.35 -11.63
N ALA A 114 -1.49 -19.00 -10.82
CA ALA A 114 -2.86 -19.46 -10.97
C ALA A 114 -3.45 -19.04 -12.32
N PHE A 115 -3.27 -17.79 -12.75
CA PHE A 115 -3.80 -17.33 -14.03
C PHE A 115 -3.15 -17.99 -15.24
N ARG A 116 -1.81 -18.16 -15.26
CA ARG A 116 -1.16 -18.89 -16.35
C ARG A 116 -1.65 -20.33 -16.46
N ARG A 117 -1.86 -20.99 -15.34
CA ARG A 117 -2.39 -22.36 -15.30
C ARG A 117 -3.86 -22.40 -15.72
N ALA A 118 -4.69 -21.48 -15.22
CA ALA A 118 -6.10 -21.38 -15.59
C ALA A 118 -6.32 -21.08 -17.08
N ALA A 119 -5.40 -20.34 -17.71
CA ALA A 119 -5.44 -20.10 -19.15
C ALA A 119 -5.38 -21.38 -19.98
N VAL A 120 -4.79 -22.46 -19.46
CA VAL A 120 -4.70 -23.79 -20.10
C VAL A 120 -5.59 -24.83 -19.40
N GLY A 121 -6.55 -24.38 -18.58
CA GLY A 121 -7.52 -25.27 -17.93
C GLY A 121 -7.02 -25.96 -16.66
N LEU A 122 -5.87 -25.55 -16.12
CA LEU A 122 -5.32 -26.08 -14.86
C LEU A 122 -5.65 -25.14 -13.70
N TYR A 123 -6.38 -25.63 -12.74
CA TYR A 123 -6.86 -24.84 -11.59
C TYR A 123 -6.24 -25.31 -10.27
N PRO A 124 -6.35 -24.50 -9.18
CA PRO A 124 -6.08 -24.96 -7.83
C PRO A 124 -6.96 -26.15 -7.42
N PRO A 125 -6.73 -26.78 -6.25
CA PRO A 125 -7.62 -27.82 -5.75
C PRO A 125 -9.08 -27.42 -5.76
N LEU A 126 -9.99 -28.22 -6.32
CA LEU A 126 -11.42 -27.90 -6.46
C LEU A 126 -12.10 -27.51 -5.15
N LEU A 127 -11.64 -28.05 -4.02
CA LEU A 127 -12.14 -27.71 -2.69
C LEU A 127 -11.94 -26.25 -2.29
N LEU A 128 -11.12 -25.49 -3.04
CA LEU A 128 -10.92 -24.04 -2.83
C LEU A 128 -11.87 -23.16 -3.66
N GLN A 129 -12.57 -23.75 -4.64
CA GLN A 129 -13.49 -23.00 -5.49
C GLN A 129 -14.62 -22.39 -4.67
N GLY A 130 -14.87 -21.08 -4.84
CA GLY A 130 -15.84 -20.32 -4.04
C GLY A 130 -15.44 -20.06 -2.59
N ARG A 131 -14.27 -20.53 -2.16
CA ARG A 131 -13.82 -20.43 -0.75
C ARG A 131 -12.62 -19.50 -0.53
N MET A 132 -12.12 -18.86 -1.58
CA MET A 132 -11.01 -17.89 -1.47
C MET A 132 -11.50 -16.50 -1.84
N GLY A 133 -11.18 -15.51 -1.02
CA GLY A 133 -11.28 -14.09 -1.33
C GLY A 133 -9.95 -13.40 -1.02
N GLY A 134 -9.80 -12.12 -1.39
CA GLY A 134 -8.58 -11.42 -1.01
C GLY A 134 -8.33 -10.12 -1.74
N ILE A 135 -7.22 -9.48 -1.38
CA ILE A 135 -6.78 -8.20 -1.89
C ILE A 135 -5.77 -8.42 -3.00
N TYR A 136 -6.06 -7.94 -4.20
CA TYR A 136 -5.15 -7.96 -5.34
C TYR A 136 -4.50 -6.59 -5.48
N HIS A 137 -3.30 -6.45 -4.94
CA HIS A 137 -2.59 -5.18 -4.82
C HIS A 137 -2.07 -4.66 -6.16
N ARG A 138 -1.58 -5.58 -7.03
CA ARG A 138 -0.82 -5.21 -8.23
C ARG A 138 -1.16 -6.10 -9.43
N PRO A 139 -2.31 -5.91 -10.06
CA PRO A 139 -2.69 -6.67 -11.25
C PRO A 139 -1.86 -6.26 -12.49
N ARG A 140 -0.53 -6.44 -12.41
CA ARG A 140 0.48 -5.96 -13.39
C ARG A 140 0.22 -6.38 -14.83
N PHE A 141 -0.60 -7.41 -15.05
CA PHE A 141 -0.93 -7.81 -16.42
C PHE A 141 -1.81 -6.78 -17.13
N THR A 142 -2.53 -5.92 -16.41
CA THR A 142 -3.35 -4.86 -17.01
C THR A 142 -2.50 -3.78 -17.66
N ASP A 143 -1.32 -3.50 -17.10
CA ASP A 143 -0.42 -2.42 -17.52
C ASP A 143 0.64 -2.86 -18.53
N ALA A 144 0.78 -4.17 -18.76
CA ALA A 144 1.72 -4.68 -19.76
C ALA A 144 1.20 -4.36 -21.19
N PRO A 145 2.09 -4.20 -22.19
CA PRO A 145 1.69 -3.94 -23.57
C PRO A 145 0.67 -4.97 -24.07
N TRP A 146 -0.35 -4.51 -24.80
CA TRP A 146 -1.46 -5.37 -25.24
C TRP A 146 -1.00 -6.57 -26.11
N TRP A 147 0.13 -6.45 -26.80
CA TRP A 147 0.73 -7.52 -27.63
C TRP A 147 1.59 -8.52 -26.83
N SER A 148 1.78 -8.29 -25.52
CA SER A 148 2.57 -9.21 -24.68
C SER A 148 1.88 -10.58 -24.54
N PRO A 149 2.51 -11.68 -24.98
CA PRO A 149 1.92 -13.02 -24.84
C PRO A 149 1.62 -13.38 -23.38
N ASN A 150 2.49 -12.97 -22.46
CA ASN A 150 2.30 -13.19 -21.02
C ASN A 150 1.11 -12.40 -20.48
N ARG A 151 0.86 -11.16 -20.98
CA ARG A 151 -0.34 -10.41 -20.65
C ARG A 151 -1.60 -11.13 -21.13
N MET A 152 -1.62 -11.52 -22.40
CA MET A 152 -2.77 -12.20 -23.00
C MET A 152 -3.09 -13.51 -22.25
N LEU A 153 -2.06 -14.29 -21.93
CA LEU A 153 -2.21 -15.53 -21.18
C LEU A 153 -2.79 -15.28 -19.77
N LYS A 154 -2.24 -14.30 -19.04
CA LYS A 154 -2.73 -13.96 -17.70
C LYS A 154 -4.12 -13.36 -17.73
N ALA A 155 -4.45 -12.52 -18.70
CA ALA A 155 -5.78 -11.95 -18.85
C ALA A 155 -6.84 -13.02 -19.17
N ALA A 156 -6.52 -13.98 -20.07
CA ALA A 156 -7.39 -15.10 -20.35
C ALA A 156 -7.59 -15.99 -19.11
N GLY A 157 -6.51 -16.28 -18.38
CA GLY A 157 -6.58 -17.04 -17.15
C GLY A 157 -7.34 -16.32 -16.03
N PHE A 158 -7.14 -15.02 -15.85
CA PHE A 158 -7.91 -14.21 -14.93
C PHE A 158 -9.41 -14.25 -15.25
N ARG A 159 -9.78 -14.04 -16.52
CA ARG A 159 -11.18 -14.15 -16.94
C ARG A 159 -11.80 -15.50 -16.58
N ARG A 160 -11.12 -16.61 -16.87
CA ARG A 160 -11.58 -17.97 -16.51
C ARG A 160 -11.66 -18.15 -14.99
N PHE A 161 -10.70 -17.59 -14.25
CA PHE A 161 -10.65 -17.65 -12.80
C PHE A 161 -11.84 -16.93 -12.17
N MET A 162 -12.17 -15.75 -12.67
CA MET A 162 -13.33 -14.97 -12.23
C MET A 162 -14.66 -15.64 -12.61
N GLN A 163 -14.80 -16.12 -13.85
CA GLN A 163 -16.01 -16.80 -14.31
C GLN A 163 -16.33 -18.05 -13.50
N ALA A 164 -15.32 -18.77 -13.06
CA ALA A 164 -15.45 -20.01 -12.29
C ALA A 164 -15.44 -19.79 -10.75
N ASP A 165 -15.59 -18.56 -10.27
CA ASP A 165 -15.66 -18.22 -8.84
C ASP A 165 -14.46 -18.71 -8.00
N TRP A 166 -13.25 -18.70 -8.56
CA TRP A 166 -12.05 -19.09 -7.83
C TRP A 166 -11.60 -18.05 -6.79
N ILE A 167 -12.01 -16.79 -6.97
CA ILE A 167 -11.79 -15.71 -5.99
C ILE A 167 -13.10 -14.96 -5.77
N ARG A 168 -13.51 -14.90 -4.51
CA ARG A 168 -14.76 -14.27 -4.07
C ARG A 168 -14.70 -13.96 -2.57
N PRO A 169 -14.69 -12.67 -2.15
CA PRO A 169 -14.65 -11.47 -2.97
C PRO A 169 -13.25 -11.14 -3.53
N LEU A 170 -13.19 -10.31 -4.57
CA LEU A 170 -11.98 -9.68 -5.06
C LEU A 170 -11.96 -8.22 -4.63
N LEU A 171 -10.90 -7.80 -3.90
CA LEU A 171 -10.68 -6.42 -3.50
C LEU A 171 -9.48 -5.84 -4.25
N LEU A 172 -9.58 -4.60 -4.69
CA LEU A 172 -8.54 -3.89 -5.44
C LEU A 172 -8.26 -2.53 -4.79
N LEU A 173 -6.99 -2.12 -4.75
CA LEU A 173 -6.56 -0.81 -4.26
C LEU A 173 -6.66 0.28 -5.34
N ASP A 174 -6.95 -0.11 -6.56
CA ASP A 174 -7.13 0.77 -7.71
C ASP A 174 -8.63 0.94 -7.99
N GLU A 175 -9.16 2.16 -7.75
CA GLU A 175 -10.58 2.45 -7.93
C GLU A 175 -11.01 2.39 -9.41
N TYR A 176 -10.12 2.78 -10.32
CA TYR A 176 -10.39 2.76 -11.78
C TYR A 176 -10.47 1.33 -12.29
N LEU A 177 -9.47 0.53 -11.93
CA LEU A 177 -9.45 -0.87 -12.32
C LEU A 177 -10.60 -1.66 -11.66
N THR A 178 -11.01 -1.26 -10.46
CA THR A 178 -12.20 -1.83 -9.81
C THR A 178 -13.45 -1.58 -10.64
N GLN A 179 -13.60 -0.36 -11.18
CA GLN A 179 -14.71 -0.02 -12.05
C GLN A 179 -14.67 -0.82 -13.35
N ASP A 180 -13.51 -0.88 -14.02
CA ASP A 180 -13.32 -1.65 -15.26
C ASP A 180 -13.67 -3.14 -15.05
N PHE A 181 -13.25 -3.72 -13.92
CA PHE A 181 -13.55 -5.13 -13.63
C PHE A 181 -15.02 -5.36 -13.26
N LYS A 182 -15.68 -4.42 -12.58
CA LYS A 182 -17.13 -4.49 -12.34
C LYS A 182 -17.94 -4.46 -13.64
N GLU A 183 -17.54 -3.66 -14.60
CA GLU A 183 -18.15 -3.61 -15.91
C GLU A 183 -17.93 -4.92 -16.69
N GLN A 184 -16.73 -5.49 -16.58
CA GLN A 184 -16.39 -6.76 -17.23
C GLN A 184 -17.05 -7.97 -16.57
N PHE A 185 -17.29 -7.92 -15.25
CA PHE A 185 -17.84 -9.01 -14.44
C PHE A 185 -18.95 -8.50 -13.51
N PRO A 186 -20.11 -8.09 -14.03
CA PRO A 186 -21.14 -7.41 -13.26
C PRO A 186 -21.73 -8.25 -12.11
N ASP A 187 -21.72 -9.57 -12.25
CA ASP A 187 -22.27 -10.51 -11.26
C ASP A 187 -21.23 -10.97 -10.21
N LYS A 188 -20.00 -10.44 -10.25
CA LYS A 188 -18.94 -10.85 -9.34
C LYS A 188 -18.75 -9.85 -8.21
N PRO A 189 -18.51 -10.30 -6.97
CA PRO A 189 -18.27 -9.42 -5.81
C PRO A 189 -16.87 -8.80 -5.89
N ILE A 190 -16.76 -7.71 -6.63
CA ILE A 190 -15.53 -6.92 -6.79
C ILE A 190 -15.69 -5.63 -6.03
N PHE A 191 -14.71 -5.29 -5.20
CA PHE A 191 -14.78 -4.12 -4.31
C PHE A 191 -13.51 -3.27 -4.44
N PHE A 192 -13.70 -1.95 -4.38
CA PHE A 192 -12.61 -1.03 -4.13
C PHE A 192 -12.30 -1.03 -2.63
N LEU A 193 -11.02 -1.23 -2.30
CA LEU A 193 -10.50 -1.11 -0.94
C LEU A 193 -9.54 0.08 -0.91
N PRO A 194 -9.88 1.19 -0.25
CA PRO A 194 -8.97 2.33 -0.18
C PRO A 194 -7.70 1.97 0.62
N ASP A 195 -6.51 2.35 0.11
CA ASP A 195 -5.26 2.29 0.88
C ASP A 195 -5.35 3.38 1.98
N PRO A 196 -5.47 3.02 3.28
CA PRO A 196 -5.91 3.97 4.27
C PRO A 196 -4.87 5.06 4.55
N CYS A 197 -5.31 6.31 4.49
CA CYS A 197 -4.55 7.41 5.05
C CYS A 197 -4.46 7.24 6.57
N PRO A 198 -3.28 7.36 7.18
CA PRO A 198 -3.16 7.34 8.63
C PRO A 198 -3.90 8.53 9.26
N ASP A 199 -4.48 8.33 10.41
CA ASP A 199 -5.26 9.32 11.17
C ASP A 199 -4.47 9.92 12.35
N ASP A 200 -3.20 9.53 12.52
CA ASP A 200 -2.33 9.93 13.63
C ASP A 200 -1.11 10.75 13.18
N PHE A 201 -1.20 11.46 12.05
CA PHE A 201 -0.12 12.28 11.48
C PHE A 201 -0.25 13.78 11.79
N ASP A 202 -1.11 14.17 12.72
CA ASP A 202 -1.21 15.54 13.19
C ASP A 202 0.05 15.98 13.93
N GLY A 203 0.42 17.25 13.79
CA GLY A 203 1.58 17.82 14.49
C GLY A 203 1.97 19.19 13.97
N ASP A 204 2.95 19.77 14.67
CA ASP A 204 3.49 21.11 14.42
C ASP A 204 4.69 21.06 13.47
N SER A 205 4.61 21.81 12.37
CA SER A 205 5.66 21.87 11.34
C SER A 205 6.95 22.50 11.86
N ASP A 206 6.84 23.55 12.69
CA ASP A 206 8.02 24.29 13.17
C ASP A 206 8.78 23.46 14.20
N GLN A 207 8.07 22.76 15.08
CA GLN A 207 8.69 21.82 16.02
C GLN A 207 9.37 20.66 15.27
N ALA A 208 8.74 20.12 14.23
CA ALA A 208 9.32 19.05 13.44
C ALA A 208 10.59 19.52 12.70
N ARG A 209 10.58 20.74 12.12
CA ARG A 209 11.76 21.33 11.47
C ARG A 209 12.90 21.56 12.47
N ALA A 210 12.60 22.11 13.63
CA ALA A 210 13.60 22.32 14.68
C ALA A 210 14.23 20.99 15.14
N ALA A 211 13.42 19.98 15.38
CA ALA A 211 13.88 18.65 15.79
C ALA A 211 14.76 17.96 14.74
N LEU A 212 14.51 18.17 13.45
CA LEU A 212 15.28 17.61 12.36
C LEU A 212 16.45 18.48 11.90
N GLY A 213 16.58 19.71 12.41
CA GLY A 213 17.60 20.66 11.94
C GLY A 213 17.34 21.18 10.52
N VAL A 214 16.07 21.23 10.10
CA VAL A 214 15.65 21.75 8.80
C VAL A 214 15.48 23.27 8.88
N PRO A 215 16.00 24.06 7.92
CA PRO A 215 15.89 25.51 7.95
C PRO A 215 14.42 25.99 7.92
N PRO A 216 14.01 26.94 8.80
CA PRO A 216 12.61 27.38 8.89
C PRO A 216 12.13 28.11 7.63
N ASP A 217 13.00 28.89 6.98
CA ASP A 217 12.64 29.77 5.86
C ASP A 217 12.76 29.11 4.49
N HIS A 218 12.95 27.79 4.44
CA HIS A 218 13.11 27.07 3.20
C HIS A 218 11.82 26.33 2.80
N ARG A 219 11.58 26.23 1.49
CA ARG A 219 10.60 25.31 0.93
C ARG A 219 11.16 23.88 1.01
N VAL A 220 10.53 23.05 1.83
CA VAL A 220 11.01 21.69 2.14
C VAL A 220 10.34 20.67 1.26
N PHE A 221 11.13 19.99 0.45
CA PHE A 221 10.72 18.87 -0.39
C PHE A 221 11.12 17.56 0.28
N LEU A 222 10.16 16.69 0.58
CA LEU A 222 10.42 15.38 1.20
C LEU A 222 10.50 14.27 0.16
N PHE A 223 11.61 13.55 0.16
CA PHE A 223 11.72 12.23 -0.45
C PHE A 223 11.76 11.16 0.65
N PHE A 224 10.75 10.29 0.73
CA PHE A 224 10.62 9.30 1.79
C PHE A 224 10.58 7.87 1.25
N GLY A 225 11.24 6.95 1.96
CA GLY A 225 11.18 5.51 1.75
C GLY A 225 12.52 4.87 1.39
N VAL A 226 12.51 3.54 1.20
CA VAL A 226 13.70 2.76 0.88
C VAL A 226 14.21 3.08 -0.53
N GLY A 227 15.51 3.25 -0.68
CA GLY A 227 16.20 3.57 -1.91
C GLY A 227 16.10 2.45 -2.95
N ALA A 228 15.13 2.55 -3.84
CA ALA A 228 15.02 1.71 -5.03
C ALA A 228 15.01 2.60 -6.26
N ARG A 229 15.64 2.18 -7.36
CA ARG A 229 15.70 2.97 -8.60
C ARG A 229 14.32 3.45 -9.05
N ARG A 230 13.30 2.59 -8.92
CA ARG A 230 11.91 2.93 -9.27
C ARG A 230 11.30 4.07 -8.44
N LYS A 231 11.85 4.37 -7.27
CA LYS A 231 11.39 5.49 -6.42
C LYS A 231 11.91 6.85 -6.89
N GLY A 232 12.92 6.88 -7.77
CA GLY A 232 13.34 8.08 -8.48
C GLY A 232 14.17 9.08 -7.67
N LEU A 233 14.86 8.67 -6.58
CA LEU A 233 15.75 9.56 -5.82
C LEU A 233 16.76 10.29 -6.71
N HIS A 234 17.30 9.61 -7.71
CA HIS A 234 18.24 10.20 -8.67
C HIS A 234 17.63 11.36 -9.46
N LEU A 235 16.33 11.28 -9.81
CA LEU A 235 15.61 12.38 -10.47
C LEU A 235 15.44 13.57 -9.54
N ALA A 236 15.04 13.30 -8.28
CA ALA A 236 14.86 14.36 -7.27
C ALA A 236 16.18 15.10 -7.01
N VAL A 237 17.28 14.37 -6.80
CA VAL A 237 18.62 14.96 -6.58
C VAL A 237 19.07 15.78 -7.78
N GLU A 238 18.96 15.24 -9.01
CA GLU A 238 19.37 15.92 -10.21
C GLU A 238 18.51 17.18 -10.48
N ALA A 239 17.21 17.12 -10.24
CA ALA A 239 16.31 18.27 -10.37
C ALA A 239 16.64 19.36 -9.34
N MET A 240 16.94 19.00 -8.10
CA MET A 240 17.36 19.96 -7.05
C MET A 240 18.70 20.64 -7.37
N LEU A 241 19.64 19.92 -8.01
CA LEU A 241 20.91 20.52 -8.48
C LEU A 241 20.71 21.48 -9.65
N GLN A 242 19.71 21.23 -10.52
CA GLN A 242 19.34 22.15 -11.61
C GLN A 242 18.57 23.39 -11.11
N LEU A 243 17.97 23.31 -9.95
CA LEU A 243 17.15 24.38 -9.39
C LEU A 243 18.03 25.50 -8.83
N LYS A 244 17.96 26.71 -9.45
CA LYS A 244 18.74 27.87 -9.06
C LYS A 244 18.13 28.69 -7.92
N VAL A 245 17.04 28.26 -7.34
CA VAL A 245 16.34 28.96 -6.26
C VAL A 245 16.99 28.65 -4.91
N LYS A 246 17.36 29.69 -4.15
CA LYS A 246 18.19 29.54 -2.94
C LYS A 246 17.42 28.92 -1.74
N ASN A 247 16.16 29.26 -1.55
CA ASN A 247 15.39 28.86 -0.36
C ASN A 247 14.66 27.53 -0.57
N THR A 248 15.39 26.50 -1.04
CA THR A 248 14.85 25.16 -1.27
C THR A 248 15.68 24.11 -0.53
N PHE A 249 15.01 23.16 0.09
CA PHE A 249 15.64 22.13 0.91
C PHE A 249 15.10 20.75 0.57
N LEU A 250 15.96 19.76 0.38
CA LEU A 250 15.60 18.37 0.13
C LEU A 250 15.82 17.55 1.40
N LEU A 251 14.73 17.09 2.00
CA LEU A 251 14.77 16.13 3.10
C LEU A 251 14.66 14.71 2.52
N ILE A 252 15.71 13.90 2.70
CA ILE A 252 15.75 12.51 2.23
C ILE A 252 15.72 11.61 3.46
N ALA A 253 14.68 10.77 3.59
CA ALA A 253 14.51 9.90 4.75
C ALA A 253 14.21 8.44 4.35
N GLY A 254 14.89 7.50 5.02
CA GLY A 254 14.82 6.06 4.77
C GLY A 254 16.15 5.51 4.27
N ARG A 255 16.34 4.19 4.47
CA ARG A 255 17.57 3.52 4.01
C ARG A 255 17.74 3.67 2.50
N GLN A 256 18.76 4.41 2.09
CA GLN A 256 19.14 4.59 0.70
C GLN A 256 20.30 3.65 0.36
N ASN A 257 20.60 3.41 -0.83
CA ASN A 257 21.84 2.81 -1.34
C ASN A 257 22.07 3.40 -2.73
N PRO A 258 22.34 4.72 -2.81
CA PRO A 258 22.38 5.42 -4.08
C PRO A 258 23.64 5.05 -4.87
N PRO A 259 23.56 4.98 -6.20
CA PRO A 259 24.73 4.90 -7.06
C PRO A 259 25.70 6.07 -6.80
N PRO A 260 27.01 5.90 -7.08
CA PRO A 260 28.04 6.91 -6.77
C PRO A 260 27.75 8.32 -7.30
N ARG A 261 27.13 8.43 -8.49
CA ARG A 261 26.73 9.74 -9.06
C ARG A 261 25.68 10.43 -8.20
N VAL A 262 24.66 9.69 -7.75
CA VAL A 262 23.57 10.23 -6.91
C VAL A 262 24.11 10.59 -5.53
N LYS A 263 24.98 9.73 -4.97
CA LYS A 263 25.64 9.98 -3.69
C LYS A 263 26.40 11.32 -3.72
N ARG A 264 27.22 11.57 -4.73
CA ARG A 264 27.93 12.85 -4.91
C ARG A 264 26.97 14.05 -5.01
N GLY A 265 25.84 13.89 -5.73
CA GLY A 265 24.82 14.94 -5.79
C GLY A 265 24.19 15.25 -4.45
N ILE A 266 23.92 14.24 -3.62
CA ILE A 266 23.44 14.43 -2.24
C ILE A 266 24.50 15.12 -1.39
N GLU A 267 25.77 14.67 -1.44
CA GLU A 267 26.89 15.27 -0.72
C GLU A 267 27.09 16.76 -1.08
N GLN A 268 26.93 17.10 -2.36
CA GLN A 268 26.95 18.48 -2.83
C GLN A 268 25.82 19.31 -2.19
N LEU A 269 24.56 18.84 -2.26
CA LEU A 269 23.42 19.55 -1.70
C LEU A 269 23.56 19.70 -0.17
N VAL A 270 24.08 18.68 0.53
CA VAL A 270 24.35 18.75 1.98
C VAL A 270 25.44 19.77 2.28
N GLY A 271 26.54 19.81 1.49
CA GLY A 271 27.59 20.81 1.62
C GLY A 271 27.11 22.25 1.37
N GLU A 272 26.14 22.42 0.47
CA GLU A 272 25.44 23.68 0.20
C GLU A 272 24.37 24.04 1.26
N LYS A 273 24.16 23.19 2.28
CA LYS A 273 23.09 23.31 3.30
C LYS A 273 21.67 23.31 2.68
N ARG A 274 21.49 22.59 1.58
CA ARG A 274 20.23 22.47 0.84
C ARG A 274 19.62 21.06 0.93
N ALA A 275 20.25 20.15 1.66
CA ALA A 275 19.67 18.83 1.92
C ALA A 275 20.05 18.27 3.29
N LEU A 276 19.19 17.39 3.80
CA LEU A 276 19.45 16.48 4.91
C LEU A 276 19.19 15.05 4.46
N LEU A 277 20.12 14.15 4.78
CA LEU A 277 20.01 12.72 4.51
C LEU A 277 19.90 11.94 5.82
N LEU A 278 18.78 11.28 6.03
CA LEU A 278 18.55 10.29 7.09
C LEU A 278 18.64 8.88 6.50
N ASP A 279 19.89 8.42 6.19
CA ASP A 279 20.16 7.13 5.54
C ASP A 279 20.15 5.98 6.55
N ARG A 280 19.00 5.69 7.10
CA ARG A 280 18.77 4.62 8.09
C ARG A 280 17.31 4.21 8.12
N TYR A 281 17.00 3.21 8.92
CA TYR A 281 15.61 2.97 9.30
C TYR A 281 15.07 4.18 10.05
N VAL A 282 13.91 4.66 9.65
CA VAL A 282 13.21 5.79 10.25
C VAL A 282 12.07 5.23 11.10
N SER A 283 12.06 5.57 12.38
CA SER A 283 10.99 5.15 13.30
C SER A 283 9.66 5.82 12.95
N SER A 284 8.54 5.28 13.45
CA SER A 284 7.21 5.86 13.19
C SER A 284 7.09 7.30 13.65
N SER A 285 7.72 7.68 14.77
CA SER A 285 7.73 9.07 15.26
C SER A 285 8.54 9.99 14.36
N GLU A 286 9.70 9.54 13.88
CA GLU A 286 10.53 10.29 12.93
C GLU A 286 9.88 10.39 11.55
N GLU A 287 9.17 9.35 11.11
CA GLU A 287 8.37 9.39 9.89
C GLU A 287 7.36 10.52 9.95
N LYS A 288 6.58 10.61 11.04
CA LYS A 288 5.65 11.73 11.28
C LYS A 288 6.35 13.08 11.21
N SER A 289 7.47 13.22 11.91
CA SER A 289 8.26 14.47 11.89
C SER A 289 8.74 14.85 10.49
N CYS A 290 9.15 13.87 9.66
CA CYS A 290 9.55 14.13 8.27
C CYS A 290 8.40 14.68 7.43
N PHE A 291 7.20 14.08 7.53
CA PHE A 291 6.02 14.57 6.80
C PHE A 291 5.52 15.92 7.33
N GLN A 292 5.58 16.15 8.63
CA GLN A 292 5.21 17.45 9.24
C GLN A 292 6.16 18.57 8.81
N ALA A 293 7.47 18.32 8.80
CA ALA A 293 8.49 19.29 8.38
C ALA A 293 8.41 19.67 6.90
N ALA A 294 7.84 18.81 6.06
CA ALA A 294 7.74 19.01 4.61
C ALA A 294 6.68 20.05 4.23
N ASP A 295 6.91 20.75 3.13
CA ASP A 295 5.88 21.54 2.42
C ASP A 295 5.26 20.75 1.27
N VAL A 296 6.08 19.93 0.61
CA VAL A 296 5.71 19.15 -0.59
C VAL A 296 6.36 17.78 -0.54
N VAL A 297 5.64 16.73 -0.89
CA VAL A 297 6.18 15.37 -0.92
C VAL A 297 6.47 14.93 -2.36
N LEU A 298 7.64 14.34 -2.59
CA LEU A 298 8.11 13.94 -3.91
C LEU A 298 7.80 12.48 -4.19
N LEU A 299 7.13 12.21 -5.31
CA LEU A 299 6.78 10.89 -5.82
C LEU A 299 7.30 10.71 -7.27
N PRO A 300 8.63 10.86 -7.51
CA PRO A 300 9.20 10.82 -8.86
C PRO A 300 9.37 9.38 -9.34
N TYR A 301 8.29 8.62 -9.28
CA TYR A 301 8.31 7.19 -9.50
C TYR A 301 8.52 6.81 -10.96
N LEU A 302 9.17 5.67 -11.18
CA LEU A 302 9.41 5.06 -12.48
C LEU A 302 8.80 3.66 -12.49
N ASN A 303 7.88 3.38 -13.40
CA ASN A 303 7.21 2.08 -13.50
C ASN A 303 6.65 1.58 -12.16
N HIS A 304 5.99 2.47 -11.42
CA HIS A 304 5.41 2.15 -10.12
C HIS A 304 3.96 1.72 -10.27
N PHE A 305 3.71 0.45 -10.10
CA PHE A 305 2.37 -0.14 -10.16
C PHE A 305 1.70 -0.14 -8.79
N GLY A 306 0.41 0.22 -8.75
CA GLY A 306 -0.42 0.17 -7.56
C GLY A 306 -0.40 1.46 -6.73
N ALA A 307 -1.05 1.40 -5.58
CA ALA A 307 -1.17 2.51 -4.63
C ALA A 307 0.18 2.86 -3.98
N SER A 308 0.24 4.00 -3.31
CA SER A 308 1.44 4.48 -2.63
C SER A 308 1.12 4.94 -1.22
N GLY A 309 1.59 4.19 -0.22
CA GLY A 309 1.46 4.61 1.17
C GLY A 309 2.16 5.95 1.48
N ILE A 310 3.10 6.40 0.63
CA ILE A 310 3.69 7.74 0.76
C ILE A 310 2.68 8.81 0.31
N LEU A 311 1.88 8.54 -0.73
CA LEU A 311 0.78 9.42 -1.12
C LEU A 311 -0.24 9.53 0.02
N SER A 312 -0.66 8.40 0.59
CA SER A 312 -1.61 8.38 1.72
C SER A 312 -1.12 9.21 2.92
N ARG A 313 0.17 9.13 3.25
CA ARG A 313 0.78 9.93 4.35
C ARG A 313 0.85 11.42 4.00
N ALA A 314 1.19 11.76 2.76
CA ALA A 314 1.17 13.15 2.30
C ALA A 314 -0.24 13.75 2.41
N MET A 315 -1.27 12.99 2.02
CA MET A 315 -2.67 13.41 2.14
C MET A 315 -3.11 13.58 3.60
N ALA A 316 -2.71 12.65 4.48
CA ALA A 316 -2.99 12.73 5.90
C ALA A 316 -2.40 13.99 6.57
N THR A 317 -1.25 14.45 6.09
CA THR A 317 -0.60 15.69 6.59
C THR A 317 -1.01 16.95 5.84
N GLY A 318 -1.95 16.87 4.90
CA GLY A 318 -2.40 18.02 4.13
C GLY A 318 -1.36 18.56 3.14
N LYS A 319 -0.34 17.75 2.78
CA LYS A 319 0.78 18.20 1.93
C LYS A 319 0.54 17.84 0.47
N PRO A 320 0.66 18.82 -0.46
CA PRO A 320 0.63 18.53 -1.88
C PRO A 320 1.84 17.69 -2.30
N VAL A 321 1.73 17.05 -3.45
CA VAL A 321 2.78 16.19 -3.99
C VAL A 321 3.30 16.68 -5.34
N ILE A 322 4.53 16.30 -5.69
CA ILE A 322 5.02 16.34 -7.07
C ILE A 322 5.23 14.89 -7.51
N ALA A 323 4.43 14.42 -8.46
CA ALA A 323 4.44 13.03 -8.91
C ALA A 323 4.79 12.90 -10.40
N SER A 324 5.38 11.77 -10.79
CA SER A 324 5.38 11.38 -12.21
C SER A 324 3.96 11.07 -12.67
N ASP A 325 3.66 11.37 -13.94
CA ASP A 325 2.33 11.25 -14.55
C ASP A 325 1.94 9.81 -14.92
N GLU A 326 2.79 8.83 -14.54
CA GLU A 326 2.59 7.42 -14.86
C GLU A 326 1.69 6.70 -13.86
N GLN A 327 0.98 5.70 -14.34
CA GLN A 327 0.27 4.69 -13.56
C GLN A 327 -0.76 5.28 -12.58
N LEU A 328 -1.17 4.50 -11.59
CA LEU A 328 -2.22 4.87 -10.64
C LEU A 328 -1.89 6.16 -9.87
N VAL A 329 -0.64 6.31 -9.38
CA VAL A 329 -0.26 7.48 -8.57
C VAL A 329 -0.38 8.77 -9.38
N GLY A 330 0.14 8.78 -10.61
CA GLY A 330 0.03 9.95 -11.51
C GLY A 330 -1.44 10.30 -11.81
N LYS A 331 -2.26 9.28 -12.08
CA LYS A 331 -3.69 9.46 -12.32
C LYS A 331 -4.43 10.01 -11.09
N LEU A 332 -4.19 9.45 -9.91
CA LEU A 332 -4.78 9.95 -8.66
C LEU A 332 -4.41 11.40 -8.38
N VAL A 333 -3.14 11.77 -8.56
CA VAL A 333 -2.67 13.14 -8.34
C VAL A 333 -3.36 14.12 -9.31
N LYS A 334 -3.44 13.77 -10.58
CA LYS A 334 -4.07 14.59 -11.62
C LYS A 334 -5.59 14.73 -11.40
N ASP A 335 -6.28 13.61 -11.25
CA ASP A 335 -7.75 13.59 -11.22
C ASP A 335 -8.33 14.18 -9.91
N ASN A 336 -7.55 14.18 -8.83
CA ASN A 336 -7.95 14.76 -7.54
C ASN A 336 -7.28 16.11 -7.22
N ASP A 337 -6.46 16.64 -8.14
CA ASP A 337 -5.79 17.93 -7.98
C ASP A 337 -4.95 18.00 -6.68
N LEU A 338 -4.10 16.97 -6.47
CA LEU A 338 -3.33 16.78 -5.23
C LEU A 338 -1.95 17.45 -5.26
N GLY A 339 -1.62 18.22 -6.30
CA GLY A 339 -0.34 18.86 -6.48
C GLY A 339 0.08 18.92 -7.95
N TRP A 340 1.37 18.83 -8.21
CA TRP A 340 1.94 18.92 -9.56
C TRP A 340 2.31 17.54 -10.09
N TYR A 341 2.31 17.41 -11.41
CA TYR A 341 2.76 16.19 -12.07
C TYR A 341 3.67 16.53 -13.26
N PHE A 342 4.55 15.61 -13.61
CA PHE A 342 5.54 15.77 -14.66
C PHE A 342 5.73 14.45 -15.45
N PRO A 343 6.14 14.52 -16.72
CA PRO A 343 6.44 13.34 -17.52
C PRO A 343 7.49 12.46 -16.86
N SER A 344 7.18 11.17 -16.67
CA SER A 344 8.05 10.23 -15.97
C SER A 344 9.48 10.22 -16.52
N GLY A 345 10.46 10.26 -15.62
CA GLY A 345 11.88 10.31 -15.98
C GLY A 345 12.40 11.67 -16.46
N ASN A 346 11.55 12.68 -16.63
CA ASN A 346 11.95 14.00 -17.12
C ASN A 346 12.41 14.93 -16.00
N VAL A 347 13.72 14.96 -15.76
CA VAL A 347 14.36 15.79 -14.71
C VAL A 347 14.08 17.28 -14.87
N ARG A 348 14.09 17.80 -16.12
CA ARG A 348 13.84 19.23 -16.39
C ARG A 348 12.40 19.60 -16.03
N ALA A 349 11.43 18.76 -16.36
CA ALA A 349 10.03 18.97 -16.00
C ALA A 349 9.83 18.89 -14.48
N LEU A 350 10.51 17.95 -13.79
CA LEU A 350 10.51 17.89 -12.33
C LEU A 350 11.11 19.17 -11.72
N ALA A 351 12.24 19.67 -12.22
CA ALA A 351 12.80 20.94 -11.76
C ALA A 351 11.85 22.13 -11.97
N GLY A 352 11.09 22.14 -13.07
CA GLY A 352 10.02 23.11 -13.31
C GLY A 352 8.87 23.03 -12.28
N CYS A 353 8.49 21.80 -11.88
CA CYS A 353 7.50 21.60 -10.82
C CYS A 353 8.04 22.05 -9.44
N LEU A 354 9.31 21.75 -9.14
CA LEU A 354 9.96 22.23 -7.91
C LEU A 354 9.97 23.76 -7.84
N ALA A 355 10.29 24.44 -8.95
CA ALA A 355 10.27 25.91 -9.03
C ALA A 355 8.86 26.45 -8.73
N LYS A 356 7.82 25.95 -9.41
CA LYS A 356 6.41 26.34 -9.16
C LYS A 356 5.99 26.10 -7.70
N ALA A 357 6.39 24.98 -7.13
CA ALA A 357 6.07 24.64 -5.75
C ALA A 357 6.84 25.52 -4.74
N THR A 358 8.00 26.04 -5.12
CA THR A 358 8.74 27.02 -4.29
C THR A 358 7.98 28.34 -4.18
N ASP A 359 7.34 28.78 -5.27
CA ASP A 359 6.56 30.01 -5.35
C ASP A 359 5.11 29.84 -4.85
N MET A 360 4.76 28.68 -4.25
CA MET A 360 3.42 28.43 -3.71
C MET A 360 3.04 29.45 -2.65
N ASP A 361 2.04 30.27 -2.94
CA ASP A 361 1.45 31.24 -2.02
C ASP A 361 0.44 30.60 -1.04
N GLU A 362 -0.18 31.40 -0.20
CA GLU A 362 -1.13 30.93 0.81
C GLU A 362 -2.45 30.44 0.19
N ASP A 363 -2.92 31.08 -0.87
CA ASP A 363 -4.16 30.68 -1.56
C ASP A 363 -3.98 29.28 -2.18
N MET A 364 -2.86 29.03 -2.83
CA MET A 364 -2.52 27.73 -3.38
C MET A 364 -2.31 26.68 -2.28
N ARG A 365 -1.70 27.06 -1.16
CA ARG A 365 -1.55 26.18 0.02
C ARG A 365 -2.94 25.76 0.54
N GLN A 366 -3.84 26.71 0.74
CA GLN A 366 -5.19 26.45 1.21
C GLN A 366 -6.01 25.61 0.22
N HIS A 367 -5.84 25.84 -1.08
CA HIS A 367 -6.43 25.02 -2.13
C HIS A 367 -6.00 23.54 -1.98
N PHE A 368 -4.69 23.27 -1.92
CA PHE A 368 -4.20 21.90 -1.77
C PHE A 368 -4.60 21.27 -0.43
N LYS A 369 -4.63 22.05 0.66
CA LYS A 369 -5.12 21.57 1.95
C LYS A 369 -6.56 21.06 1.86
N THR A 370 -7.41 21.74 1.13
CA THR A 370 -8.81 21.32 0.89
C THR A 370 -8.87 20.03 0.07
N LYS A 371 -8.07 19.95 -1.01
CA LYS A 371 -8.04 18.75 -1.89
C LYS A 371 -7.49 17.52 -1.19
N THR A 372 -6.38 17.68 -0.45
CA THR A 372 -5.77 16.59 0.30
C THR A 372 -6.68 16.08 1.42
N ALA A 373 -7.38 16.98 2.13
CA ALA A 373 -8.36 16.60 3.15
C ALA A 373 -9.55 15.81 2.56
N ALA A 374 -10.07 16.24 1.41
CA ALA A 374 -11.13 15.51 0.70
C ALA A 374 -10.67 14.09 0.29
N TYR A 375 -9.44 13.98 -0.22
CA TYR A 375 -8.84 12.69 -0.55
C TYR A 375 -8.67 11.83 0.71
N ALA A 376 -8.04 12.34 1.77
CA ALA A 376 -7.83 11.61 3.02
C ALA A 376 -9.14 11.11 3.65
N SER A 377 -10.20 11.92 3.59
CA SER A 377 -11.54 11.51 4.06
C SER A 377 -12.07 10.30 3.28
N ARG A 378 -11.91 10.28 1.95
CA ARG A 378 -12.35 9.18 1.07
C ARG A 378 -11.51 7.92 1.31
N TYR A 379 -10.22 8.06 1.53
CA TYR A 379 -9.26 6.98 1.78
C TYR A 379 -8.99 6.80 3.29
N SER A 380 -9.98 7.06 4.13
CA SER A 380 -9.84 6.95 5.59
C SER A 380 -9.84 5.49 6.06
N ARG A 381 -9.25 5.24 7.24
CA ARG A 381 -9.28 3.94 7.92
C ARG A 381 -10.72 3.45 8.13
N LYS A 382 -11.67 4.37 8.38
CA LYS A 382 -13.11 4.06 8.49
C LYS A 382 -13.68 3.50 7.18
N ASN A 383 -13.34 4.10 6.05
CA ASN A 383 -13.83 3.65 4.73
C ASN A 383 -13.16 2.33 4.32
N TYR A 384 -11.88 2.14 4.64
CA TYR A 384 -11.20 0.85 4.50
C TYR A 384 -11.96 -0.26 5.23
N ARG A 385 -12.21 -0.09 6.53
CA ARG A 385 -12.97 -1.05 7.34
C ARG A 385 -14.34 -1.35 6.77
N LYS A 386 -15.08 -0.29 6.37
CA LYS A 386 -16.40 -0.46 5.76
C LYS A 386 -16.33 -1.30 4.49
N ALA A 387 -15.39 -1.02 3.59
CA ALA A 387 -15.22 -1.75 2.34
C ALA A 387 -14.83 -3.22 2.58
N LEU A 388 -13.90 -3.47 3.51
CA LEU A 388 -13.49 -4.83 3.90
C LEU A 388 -14.68 -5.64 4.42
N LEU A 389 -15.41 -5.13 5.41
CA LEU A 389 -16.52 -5.86 6.04
C LEU A 389 -17.71 -6.05 5.08
N GLN A 390 -18.00 -5.06 4.23
CA GLN A 390 -19.00 -5.20 3.16
C GLN A 390 -18.63 -6.30 2.17
N SER A 391 -17.37 -6.39 1.78
CA SER A 391 -16.91 -7.42 0.85
C SER A 391 -17.07 -8.83 1.40
N LEU A 392 -16.83 -9.02 2.69
CA LEU A 392 -16.96 -10.31 3.36
C LEU A 392 -18.43 -10.72 3.61
N SER A 393 -19.35 -9.76 3.56
CA SER A 393 -20.79 -9.98 3.72
C SER A 393 -21.53 -10.17 2.41
N ALA A 394 -20.88 -9.92 1.26
CA ALA A 394 -21.44 -10.11 -0.07
C ALA A 394 -21.31 -11.59 -0.48
N GLU A 395 -22.35 -12.37 -0.21
CA GLU A 395 -22.48 -13.78 -0.61
C GLU A 395 -23.02 -13.96 -2.04
#